data_59c4a1bd6274858ff39f9ae89c024fc3
#
_entry.id   59c4a1bd6274858ff39f9ae89c024fc3
#
_cell.length_a   1.000
_cell.length_b   1.000
_cell.length_c   1.000
_cell.angle_alpha   90.00
_cell.angle_beta   90.00
_cell.angle_gamma   90.00
#
_symmetry.space_group_name_H-M   'P 1'
#
loop_
_entity.id
_entity.type
_entity.pdbx_description
1 polymer ?
#
loop_
_entity_poly.entity_id
_entity_poly.type
_entity_poly.pdbx_seq_one_letter_code
_entity_poly.pdbx_strand_id
1 'polypeptide(L)'
;MARNDGIDRTLARNRDLSANDIKNAQAHNEREKEMYSNPDIVPEETHRNIHFKQPTGSYTEMFDQLKKDGVISTRGLKEDATTYCELLFDVNSAYFYNHGGYEFAKQFYADAYRAAVEIVGGEQYILSATMHADERNRAMSESLGEDVYHYHLHVVYIPVVEKQILWSKRCKDKSLIGTVKETIMQVSRSKKWESKPALDEDGNPLLSRTGKKVLTPSYSILQDQFFNFMRAAGYTDVERGQRGSTEEHLTVTQFKVQAEQERLAGLKAAQAIAEAEIDDLEDQKKAAQLEAKEATDRMKELAPAVQNMEKLAREFSDDPEQILPEPGALESAKGYREKKAKPLLEKIVKVLRSIYHAFLNLRNDYDRLQQRFSRECAKTARMGDRIDELSDENKTLRGIAADFDRAKKALGKDKVEAAVESVKQEEARVLAEKHRKRQYTR
;
A
#
# COMPACT_ATOMS: atom_id res chain seq x y z
N MET A 1 -4.21 4.59 -13.66
CA MET A 1 -4.35 4.00 -12.32
C MET A 1 -4.74 2.56 -12.45
N ALA A 2 -4.08 1.67 -11.75
CA ALA A 2 -4.67 0.37 -11.51
C ALA A 2 -5.97 0.64 -10.73
N ARG A 3 -7.11 0.36 -11.35
CA ARG A 3 -8.38 0.38 -10.63
C ARG A 3 -8.30 -0.76 -9.62
N ASN A 4 -8.65 -0.50 -8.38
CA ASN A 4 -8.67 -1.52 -7.32
C ASN A 4 -9.91 -2.42 -7.46
N ASP A 5 -10.16 -2.89 -8.70
CA ASP A 5 -11.31 -3.72 -9.07
C ASP A 5 -10.93 -5.21 -9.25
N GLY A 6 -9.67 -5.55 -8.93
CA GLY A 6 -9.17 -6.93 -9.01
C GLY A 6 -8.95 -7.45 -10.44
N ILE A 7 -9.02 -6.57 -11.46
CA ILE A 7 -8.83 -6.95 -12.86
C ILE A 7 -7.45 -6.54 -13.34
N ASP A 8 -6.68 -7.49 -13.81
CA ASP A 8 -5.37 -7.28 -14.40
C ASP A 8 -5.50 -6.85 -15.86
N ARG A 9 -4.95 -5.68 -16.19
CA ARG A 9 -5.09 -5.11 -17.53
C ARG A 9 -3.74 -4.87 -18.18
N THR A 10 -3.65 -5.24 -19.45
CA THR A 10 -2.50 -4.88 -20.29
C THR A 10 -2.51 -3.40 -20.60
N LEU A 11 -1.35 -2.79 -20.56
CA LEU A 11 -1.11 -1.42 -20.95
C LEU A 11 -0.03 -1.35 -22.02
N ALA A 12 -0.29 -0.62 -23.08
CA ALA A 12 0.70 -0.28 -24.10
C ALA A 12 0.65 1.23 -24.38
N ARG A 13 1.78 1.90 -24.31
CA ARG A 13 1.91 3.34 -24.59
C ARG A 13 2.96 3.57 -25.66
N ASN A 14 2.76 4.58 -26.49
CA ASN A 14 3.76 5.09 -27.38
C ASN A 14 4.09 6.53 -26.99
N ARG A 15 5.34 6.80 -26.73
CA ARG A 15 5.88 8.13 -26.40
C ARG A 15 6.76 8.62 -27.53
N ASP A 16 6.59 9.87 -27.91
CA ASP A 16 7.46 10.56 -28.83
C ASP A 16 8.70 11.04 -28.07
N LEU A 17 9.89 10.82 -28.63
CA LEU A 17 11.15 11.26 -28.03
C LEU A 17 11.80 12.35 -28.89
N SER A 18 12.03 13.52 -28.27
CA SER A 18 12.82 14.59 -28.88
C SER A 18 14.32 14.25 -28.86
N ALA A 19 15.15 15.08 -29.50
CA ALA A 19 16.62 14.94 -29.49
C ALA A 19 17.21 14.98 -28.06
N ASN A 20 16.59 15.68 -27.12
CA ASN A 20 17.01 15.68 -25.71
C ASN A 20 16.45 14.48 -24.97
N ASP A 21 15.20 14.08 -25.27
CA ASP A 21 14.55 12.96 -24.59
C ASP A 21 15.22 11.63 -24.91
N ILE A 22 15.74 11.44 -26.15
CA ILE A 22 16.38 10.19 -26.53
C ILE A 22 17.64 9.90 -25.70
N LYS A 23 18.43 10.91 -25.35
CA LYS A 23 19.59 10.77 -24.47
C LYS A 23 19.18 10.43 -23.04
N ASN A 24 18.12 11.10 -22.56
CA ASN A 24 17.59 10.83 -21.23
C ASN A 24 16.95 9.43 -21.15
N ALA A 25 16.27 8.99 -22.22
CA ALA A 25 15.71 7.65 -22.34
C ALA A 25 16.81 6.59 -22.31
N GLN A 26 17.89 6.79 -23.08
CA GLN A 26 19.05 5.89 -23.02
C GLN A 26 19.62 5.82 -21.60
N ALA A 27 19.97 6.96 -21.01
CA ALA A 27 20.54 6.99 -19.67
C ALA A 27 19.61 6.40 -18.59
N HIS A 28 18.29 6.42 -18.80
CA HIS A 28 17.32 5.76 -17.92
C HIS A 28 17.26 4.25 -18.18
N ASN A 29 17.10 3.84 -19.42
CA ASN A 29 16.87 2.45 -19.79
C ASN A 29 18.13 1.58 -19.55
N GLU A 30 19.31 2.16 -19.81
CA GLU A 30 20.60 1.50 -19.62
C GLU A 30 21.20 1.70 -18.21
N ARG A 31 20.44 2.39 -17.32
CA ARG A 31 20.88 2.69 -15.93
C ARG A 31 22.25 3.39 -15.85
N GLU A 32 22.50 4.35 -16.75
CA GLU A 32 23.76 5.10 -16.82
C GLU A 32 23.88 6.25 -15.82
N LYS A 33 22.81 6.57 -15.07
CA LYS A 33 22.81 7.69 -14.11
C LYS A 33 23.21 7.23 -12.72
N GLU A 34 23.94 8.06 -12.01
CA GLU A 34 24.25 7.85 -10.59
C GLU A 34 23.01 8.08 -9.69
N MET A 35 22.11 8.97 -10.10
CA MET A 35 20.86 9.28 -9.39
C MET A 35 19.68 9.39 -10.35
N TYR A 36 18.54 8.86 -9.93
CA TYR A 36 17.30 8.89 -10.69
C TYR A 36 16.25 9.72 -9.95
N SER A 37 15.41 10.42 -10.70
CA SER A 37 14.23 11.10 -10.14
C SER A 37 13.15 10.13 -9.65
N ASN A 38 13.24 8.85 -10.07
CA ASN A 38 12.39 7.79 -9.54
C ASN A 38 13.08 7.15 -8.32
N PRO A 39 12.58 7.40 -7.08
CA PRO A 39 13.17 6.89 -5.86
C PRO A 39 12.91 5.39 -5.62
N ASP A 40 12.12 4.77 -6.47
CA ASP A 40 11.77 3.36 -6.36
C ASP A 40 12.77 2.46 -7.10
N ILE A 41 13.72 3.05 -7.85
CA ILE A 41 14.82 2.31 -8.44
C ILE A 41 15.77 1.86 -7.33
N VAL A 42 16.02 0.56 -7.29
CA VAL A 42 16.94 -0.10 -6.36
C VAL A 42 18.21 -0.50 -7.14
N PRO A 43 19.31 0.27 -7.06
CA PRO A 43 20.50 0.04 -7.88
C PRO A 43 21.12 -1.35 -7.71
N GLU A 44 20.98 -1.93 -6.52
CA GLU A 44 21.47 -3.28 -6.22
C GLU A 44 20.75 -4.36 -7.05
N GLU A 45 19.52 -4.09 -7.47
CA GLU A 45 18.67 -5.01 -8.26
C GLU A 45 18.79 -4.75 -9.79
N THR A 46 19.55 -3.74 -10.22
CA THR A 46 19.74 -3.43 -11.64
C THR A 46 20.26 -4.62 -12.45
N HIS A 47 21.00 -5.53 -11.82
CA HIS A 47 21.46 -6.76 -12.45
C HIS A 47 20.33 -7.70 -12.89
N ARG A 48 19.09 -7.50 -12.42
CA ARG A 48 17.89 -8.25 -12.79
C ARG A 48 17.20 -7.68 -14.03
N ASN A 49 17.59 -6.48 -14.50
CA ASN A 49 17.08 -5.92 -15.73
C ASN A 49 17.53 -6.79 -16.91
N ILE A 50 16.65 -6.99 -17.87
CA ILE A 50 16.91 -7.89 -19.01
C ILE A 50 16.82 -7.11 -20.32
N HIS A 51 17.86 -7.17 -21.08
CA HIS A 51 17.85 -6.70 -22.47
C HIS A 51 17.40 -7.82 -23.39
N PHE A 52 16.22 -7.69 -24.00
CA PHE A 52 15.80 -8.52 -25.12
C PHE A 52 16.49 -8.08 -26.40
N LYS A 53 16.83 -6.79 -26.48
CA LYS A 53 17.72 -6.24 -27.48
C LYS A 53 18.69 -5.26 -26.85
N GLN A 54 19.98 -5.63 -26.84
CA GLN A 54 21.05 -4.79 -26.34
C GLN A 54 21.39 -3.73 -27.38
N PRO A 55 21.54 -2.43 -27.03
CA PRO A 55 22.06 -1.43 -27.94
C PRO A 55 23.55 -1.68 -28.27
N THR A 56 23.93 -1.41 -29.49
CA THR A 56 25.34 -1.58 -29.99
C THR A 56 26.14 -0.30 -29.87
N GLY A 57 25.55 0.79 -29.41
CA GLY A 57 26.14 2.11 -29.23
C GLY A 57 25.10 3.08 -28.67
N SER A 58 25.39 4.37 -28.75
CA SER A 58 24.34 5.34 -28.42
C SER A 58 23.18 5.24 -29.41
N TYR A 59 21.94 5.50 -28.91
CA TYR A 59 20.76 5.41 -29.78
C TYR A 59 20.85 6.36 -30.98
N THR A 60 21.54 7.48 -30.85
CA THR A 60 21.79 8.43 -31.94
C THR A 60 22.78 7.88 -32.95
N GLU A 61 23.89 7.25 -32.52
CA GLU A 61 24.86 6.61 -33.42
C GLU A 61 24.23 5.46 -34.20
N MET A 62 23.39 4.64 -33.51
CA MET A 62 22.66 3.56 -34.17
C MET A 62 21.72 4.08 -35.25
N PHE A 63 21.01 5.19 -34.98
CA PHE A 63 20.16 5.85 -35.99
C PHE A 63 20.95 6.31 -37.19
N ASP A 64 22.08 6.97 -36.98
CA ASP A 64 22.94 7.47 -38.07
C ASP A 64 23.53 6.32 -38.88
N GLN A 65 23.86 5.21 -38.22
CA GLN A 65 24.34 4.00 -38.92
C GLN A 65 23.24 3.39 -39.81
N LEU A 66 22.02 3.21 -39.28
CA LEU A 66 20.88 2.69 -40.05
C LEU A 66 20.53 3.57 -41.24
N LYS A 67 20.67 4.91 -41.11
CA LYS A 67 20.51 5.86 -42.20
C LYS A 67 21.62 5.73 -43.22
N LYS A 68 22.87 5.57 -42.80
CA LYS A 68 24.05 5.41 -43.68
C LYS A 68 23.97 4.11 -44.49
N ASP A 69 23.50 3.03 -43.84
CA ASP A 69 23.33 1.72 -44.45
C ASP A 69 22.11 1.62 -45.38
N GLY A 70 21.30 2.70 -45.44
CA GLY A 70 20.10 2.74 -46.28
C GLY A 70 18.92 1.92 -45.71
N VAL A 71 19.01 1.39 -44.51
CA VAL A 71 17.92 0.66 -43.81
C VAL A 71 16.74 1.57 -43.54
N ILE A 72 16.98 2.83 -43.23
CA ILE A 72 15.98 3.86 -43.02
C ILE A 72 16.27 5.07 -43.92
N SER A 73 15.23 5.83 -44.26
CA SER A 73 15.33 7.05 -45.03
C SER A 73 14.67 8.24 -44.31
N THR A 74 15.45 9.33 -44.19
CA THR A 74 14.96 10.63 -43.69
C THR A 74 14.56 11.59 -44.78
N ARG A 75 14.46 11.14 -46.06
CA ARG A 75 14.17 11.95 -47.22
C ARG A 75 12.86 12.70 -47.11
N GLY A 76 12.92 14.03 -47.13
CA GLY A 76 11.75 14.89 -46.99
C GLY A 76 11.18 14.98 -45.55
N LEU A 77 11.93 14.54 -44.57
CA LEU A 77 11.62 14.76 -43.15
C LEU A 77 11.87 16.23 -42.82
N LYS A 78 10.98 16.82 -42.04
CA LYS A 78 11.17 18.17 -41.50
C LYS A 78 12.20 18.13 -40.36
N GLU A 79 12.84 19.28 -40.10
CA GLU A 79 13.87 19.38 -39.07
C GLU A 79 13.33 19.11 -37.64
N ASP A 80 12.08 19.50 -37.39
CA ASP A 80 11.38 19.34 -36.13
C ASP A 80 10.60 18.01 -36.01
N ALA A 81 10.77 17.10 -36.99
CA ALA A 81 10.00 15.84 -36.98
C ALA A 81 10.51 14.86 -35.94
N THR A 82 9.60 14.18 -35.27
CA THR A 82 9.90 13.08 -34.35
C THR A 82 10.53 11.91 -35.09
N THR A 83 11.76 11.57 -34.71
CA THR A 83 12.56 10.49 -35.32
C THR A 83 12.67 9.24 -34.45
N TYR A 84 12.37 9.37 -33.15
CA TYR A 84 12.43 8.30 -32.18
C TYR A 84 11.10 8.18 -31.43
N CYS A 85 10.74 6.98 -31.10
CA CYS A 85 9.60 6.67 -30.22
C CYS A 85 10.01 5.61 -29.20
N GLU A 86 9.25 5.54 -28.12
CA GLU A 86 9.37 4.52 -27.10
C GLU A 86 8.01 3.85 -26.90
N LEU A 87 7.97 2.53 -27.01
CA LEU A 87 6.84 1.74 -26.51
C LEU A 87 7.12 1.36 -25.06
N LEU A 88 6.11 1.52 -24.22
CA LEU A 88 6.09 1.03 -22.86
C LEU A 88 4.98 0.00 -22.74
N PHE A 89 5.34 -1.20 -22.30
CA PHE A 89 4.38 -2.26 -21.99
C PHE A 89 4.40 -2.54 -20.50
N ASP A 90 3.22 -2.67 -19.93
CA ASP A 90 3.03 -2.76 -18.50
C ASP A 90 1.79 -3.59 -18.15
N VAL A 91 1.82 -4.23 -16.99
CA VAL A 91 0.69 -4.82 -16.27
C VAL A 91 0.92 -4.53 -14.79
N ASN A 92 -0.13 -4.51 -13.97
CA ASN A 92 0.03 -4.21 -12.55
C ASN A 92 0.97 -5.22 -11.84
N SER A 93 1.65 -4.77 -10.80
CA SER A 93 2.62 -5.62 -10.07
C SER A 93 1.98 -6.84 -9.41
N ALA A 94 0.68 -6.75 -9.05
CA ALA A 94 -0.04 -7.85 -8.42
C ALA A 94 -0.19 -9.04 -9.37
N TYR A 95 -0.35 -8.79 -10.67
CA TYR A 95 -0.41 -9.84 -11.68
C TYR A 95 0.83 -10.73 -11.62
N PHE A 96 2.00 -10.12 -11.71
CA PHE A 96 3.25 -10.86 -11.67
C PHE A 96 3.49 -11.54 -10.32
N TYR A 97 3.19 -10.84 -9.22
CA TYR A 97 3.32 -11.41 -7.88
C TYR A 97 2.49 -12.70 -7.73
N ASN A 98 1.25 -12.71 -8.22
CA ASN A 98 0.35 -13.85 -8.14
C ASN A 98 0.73 -15.01 -9.08
N HIS A 99 1.55 -14.76 -10.10
CA HIS A 99 1.95 -15.74 -11.13
C HIS A 99 3.40 -16.23 -10.99
N GLY A 100 4.06 -15.99 -9.87
CA GLY A 100 5.44 -16.46 -9.63
C GLY A 100 6.52 -15.40 -9.83
N GLY A 101 6.13 -14.13 -9.87
CA GLY A 101 7.04 -12.98 -9.76
C GLY A 101 7.98 -12.83 -10.96
N TYR A 102 9.27 -12.72 -10.68
CA TYR A 102 10.29 -12.36 -11.66
C TYR A 102 10.39 -13.33 -12.85
N GLU A 103 10.37 -14.64 -12.62
CA GLU A 103 10.53 -15.62 -13.72
C GLU A 103 9.34 -15.59 -14.67
N PHE A 104 8.14 -15.40 -14.15
CA PHE A 104 6.96 -15.22 -15.00
C PHE A 104 7.00 -13.90 -15.76
N ALA A 105 7.45 -12.81 -15.12
CA ALA A 105 7.62 -11.51 -15.77
C ALA A 105 8.63 -11.58 -16.94
N LYS A 106 9.74 -12.32 -16.79
CA LYS A 106 10.70 -12.57 -17.87
C LYS A 106 10.04 -13.18 -19.10
N GLN A 107 9.24 -14.22 -18.90
CA GLN A 107 8.54 -14.87 -19.99
C GLN A 107 7.52 -13.95 -20.64
N PHE A 108 6.69 -13.27 -19.81
CA PHE A 108 5.70 -12.31 -20.28
C PHE A 108 6.32 -11.22 -21.15
N TYR A 109 7.43 -10.61 -20.68
CA TYR A 109 8.08 -9.53 -21.43
C TYR A 109 8.94 -10.01 -22.59
N ALA A 110 9.36 -11.26 -22.63
CA ALA A 110 9.91 -11.86 -23.84
C ALA A 110 8.84 -11.95 -24.95
N ASP A 111 7.61 -12.32 -24.60
CA ASP A 111 6.47 -12.33 -25.51
C ASP A 111 6.05 -10.90 -25.90
N ALA A 112 6.03 -9.97 -24.94
CA ALA A 112 5.79 -8.54 -25.19
C ALA A 112 6.83 -7.93 -26.14
N TYR A 113 8.09 -8.35 -26.05
CA TYR A 113 9.11 -7.96 -27.04
C TYR A 113 8.79 -8.48 -28.46
N ARG A 114 8.34 -9.72 -28.58
CA ARG A 114 7.88 -10.25 -29.88
C ARG A 114 6.71 -9.45 -30.44
N ALA A 115 5.76 -9.07 -29.59
CA ALA A 115 4.68 -8.16 -29.96
C ALA A 115 5.21 -6.80 -30.43
N ALA A 116 6.22 -6.25 -29.74
CA ALA A 116 6.85 -4.99 -30.12
C ALA A 116 7.51 -5.09 -31.51
N VAL A 117 8.22 -6.18 -31.83
CA VAL A 117 8.82 -6.42 -33.14
C VAL A 117 7.76 -6.40 -34.25
N GLU A 118 6.62 -7.06 -34.03
CA GLU A 118 5.51 -7.04 -34.97
C GLU A 118 4.88 -5.65 -35.12
N ILE A 119 4.61 -4.97 -34.01
CA ILE A 119 4.03 -3.61 -33.97
C ILE A 119 4.94 -2.60 -34.66
N VAL A 120 6.23 -2.67 -34.40
CA VAL A 120 7.26 -1.79 -35.02
C VAL A 120 7.42 -2.10 -36.49
N GLY A 121 7.25 -3.36 -36.91
CA GLY A 121 7.39 -3.83 -38.29
C GLY A 121 8.79 -4.32 -38.63
N GLY A 122 9.53 -4.75 -37.61
CA GLY A 122 10.84 -5.39 -37.78
C GLY A 122 11.83 -5.03 -36.70
N GLU A 123 12.59 -6.01 -36.25
CA GLU A 123 13.56 -5.87 -35.17
C GLU A 123 14.69 -4.88 -35.51
N GLN A 124 15.02 -4.73 -36.80
CA GLN A 124 16.05 -3.82 -37.26
C GLN A 124 15.78 -2.35 -36.94
N TYR A 125 14.52 -1.96 -36.67
CA TYR A 125 14.11 -0.60 -36.33
C TYR A 125 14.08 -0.35 -34.81
N ILE A 126 14.25 -1.37 -33.99
CA ILE A 126 14.34 -1.29 -32.53
C ILE A 126 15.80 -1.00 -32.16
N LEU A 127 16.04 0.03 -31.34
CA LEU A 127 17.38 0.41 -30.88
C LEU A 127 17.74 -0.31 -29.57
N SER A 128 16.81 -0.43 -28.67
CA SER A 128 16.95 -1.15 -27.40
C SER A 128 15.59 -1.68 -26.94
N ALA A 129 15.60 -2.80 -26.24
CA ALA A 129 14.42 -3.34 -25.55
C ALA A 129 14.83 -3.88 -24.19
N THR A 130 14.45 -3.19 -23.12
CA THR A 130 14.89 -3.47 -21.76
C THR A 130 13.70 -3.66 -20.83
N MET A 131 13.60 -4.82 -20.21
CA MET A 131 12.72 -5.04 -19.08
C MET A 131 13.37 -4.51 -17.82
N HIS A 132 12.74 -3.55 -17.15
CA HIS A 132 13.13 -3.12 -15.81
C HIS A 132 12.53 -4.05 -14.76
N ALA A 133 13.37 -4.49 -13.83
CA ALA A 133 13.03 -5.35 -12.71
C ALA A 133 13.61 -4.84 -11.38
N ASP A 134 14.08 -3.60 -11.38
CA ASP A 134 14.75 -2.93 -10.27
C ASP A 134 13.93 -1.78 -9.68
N GLU A 135 12.66 -1.63 -10.07
CA GLU A 135 11.76 -0.61 -9.52
C GLU A 135 10.82 -1.22 -8.47
N ARG A 136 11.00 -0.82 -7.21
CA ARG A 136 10.22 -1.34 -6.09
C ARG A 136 8.79 -0.78 -6.06
N ASN A 137 7.79 -1.63 -5.92
CA ASN A 137 6.43 -1.22 -5.62
C ASN A 137 6.25 -1.08 -4.10
N ARG A 138 6.43 0.14 -3.56
CA ARG A 138 6.39 0.41 -2.12
C ARG A 138 5.06 0.02 -1.48
N ALA A 139 3.94 0.37 -2.10
CA ALA A 139 2.63 0.12 -1.53
C ALA A 139 2.36 -1.38 -1.32
N MET A 140 2.72 -2.21 -2.32
CA MET A 140 2.63 -3.65 -2.19
C MET A 140 3.65 -4.20 -1.19
N SER A 141 4.89 -3.72 -1.24
CA SER A 141 5.95 -4.17 -0.33
C SER A 141 5.60 -3.88 1.13
N GLU A 142 5.07 -2.70 1.43
CA GLU A 142 4.60 -2.34 2.78
C GLU A 142 3.40 -3.20 3.22
N SER A 143 2.47 -3.49 2.31
CA SER A 143 1.27 -4.28 2.60
C SER A 143 1.59 -5.76 2.85
N LEU A 144 2.56 -6.32 2.12
CA LEU A 144 2.91 -7.74 2.17
C LEU A 144 4.07 -8.04 3.13
N GLY A 145 4.82 -7.02 3.56
CA GLY A 145 5.99 -7.17 4.42
C GLY A 145 7.21 -7.77 3.73
N GLU A 146 7.23 -7.79 2.39
CA GLU A 146 8.35 -8.27 1.56
C GLU A 146 8.53 -7.38 0.33
N ASP A 147 9.71 -7.43 -0.30
CA ASP A 147 10.00 -6.59 -1.46
C ASP A 147 9.28 -7.09 -2.72
N VAL A 148 8.40 -6.25 -3.25
CA VAL A 148 7.68 -6.45 -4.52
C VAL A 148 8.17 -5.45 -5.53
N TYR A 149 8.50 -5.92 -6.74
CA TYR A 149 9.01 -5.08 -7.82
C TYR A 149 7.94 -4.87 -8.90
N HIS A 150 8.03 -3.70 -9.53
CA HIS A 150 7.20 -3.33 -10.67
C HIS A 150 7.97 -3.63 -11.96
N TYR A 151 7.49 -4.60 -12.72
CA TYR A 151 8.11 -5.01 -13.97
C TYR A 151 7.43 -4.30 -15.14
N HIS A 152 8.23 -3.77 -16.06
CA HIS A 152 7.75 -3.14 -17.29
C HIS A 152 8.82 -3.19 -18.37
N LEU A 153 8.38 -3.10 -19.65
CA LEU A 153 9.28 -3.21 -20.81
C LEU A 153 9.32 -1.88 -21.55
N HIS A 154 10.51 -1.35 -21.71
CA HIS A 154 10.84 -0.21 -22.58
C HIS A 154 11.35 -0.71 -23.91
N VAL A 155 10.80 -0.22 -25.02
CA VAL A 155 11.28 -0.52 -26.38
C VAL A 155 11.47 0.79 -27.13
N VAL A 156 12.72 1.19 -27.30
CA VAL A 156 13.08 2.39 -28.06
C VAL A 156 13.29 2.02 -29.52
N TYR A 157 12.62 2.73 -30.41
CA TYR A 157 12.59 2.39 -31.83
C TYR A 157 12.47 3.60 -32.76
N ILE A 158 12.71 3.36 -34.06
CA ILE A 158 12.54 4.34 -35.13
C ILE A 158 11.21 4.08 -35.84
N PRO A 159 10.26 5.05 -35.85
CA PRO A 159 8.96 4.87 -36.49
C PRO A 159 9.10 4.98 -38.01
N VAL A 160 9.07 3.84 -38.71
CA VAL A 160 9.22 3.77 -40.17
C VAL A 160 7.91 3.30 -40.83
N VAL A 161 7.72 3.71 -42.05
CA VAL A 161 6.70 3.24 -42.98
C VAL A 161 7.29 2.95 -44.33
N GLU A 162 6.81 1.91 -45.00
CA GLU A 162 7.15 1.66 -46.38
C GLU A 162 6.59 2.77 -47.28
N LYS A 163 7.41 3.30 -48.14
CA LYS A 163 7.01 4.34 -49.10
C LYS A 163 7.55 4.02 -50.48
N GLN A 164 6.64 3.90 -51.41
CA GLN A 164 6.99 3.77 -52.83
C GLN A 164 7.21 5.15 -53.45
N ILE A 165 8.35 5.32 -54.08
CA ILE A 165 8.66 6.52 -54.83
C ILE A 165 8.46 6.20 -56.29
N LEU A 166 7.55 6.94 -56.92
CA LEU A 166 7.19 6.74 -58.33
C LEU A 166 8.07 7.57 -59.27
N TRP A 167 8.27 7.09 -60.47
CA TRP A 167 8.88 7.90 -61.51
C TRP A 167 8.05 9.12 -61.79
N SER A 168 8.68 10.27 -61.70
CA SER A 168 8.03 11.59 -61.87
C SER A 168 7.75 11.89 -63.38
N LYS A 169 6.86 12.86 -63.63
CA LYS A 169 6.55 13.37 -64.97
C LYS A 169 7.82 13.89 -65.73
N ARG A 170 8.93 14.12 -65.03
CA ARG A 170 10.23 14.56 -65.62
C ARG A 170 11.07 13.40 -66.12
N CYS A 171 10.62 12.15 -65.98
CA CYS A 171 11.33 10.99 -66.50
C CYS A 171 11.44 11.07 -68.02
N LYS A 172 12.67 10.78 -68.53
CA LYS A 172 12.89 10.78 -70.00
C LYS A 172 12.13 9.68 -70.65
N ASP A 173 12.06 8.52 -70.05
CA ASP A 173 11.22 7.42 -70.49
C ASP A 173 9.77 7.61 -70.00
N LYS A 174 8.90 7.90 -70.95
CA LYS A 174 7.49 8.17 -70.66
C LYS A 174 6.73 6.94 -70.20
N SER A 175 7.19 5.74 -70.55
CA SER A 175 6.58 4.46 -70.17
C SER A 175 6.73 4.15 -68.67
N LEU A 176 7.76 4.74 -68.03
CA LEU A 176 8.01 4.53 -66.60
C LEU A 176 7.24 5.49 -65.68
N ILE A 177 6.65 6.55 -66.25
CA ILE A 177 5.94 7.55 -65.44
C ILE A 177 4.81 6.89 -64.67
N GLY A 178 4.82 7.05 -63.29
CA GLY A 178 3.83 6.48 -62.38
C GLY A 178 4.11 5.05 -61.93
N THR A 179 5.13 4.39 -62.50
CA THR A 179 5.60 3.09 -61.97
C THR A 179 6.53 3.32 -60.76
N VAL A 180 6.71 2.28 -59.94
CA VAL A 180 7.56 2.31 -58.77
C VAL A 180 9.01 2.42 -59.21
N LYS A 181 9.69 3.48 -58.81
CA LYS A 181 11.13 3.72 -59.01
C LYS A 181 11.96 3.06 -57.92
N GLU A 182 11.58 3.22 -56.70
CA GLU A 182 12.25 2.69 -55.51
C GLU A 182 11.28 2.54 -54.37
N THR A 183 11.47 1.59 -53.47
CA THR A 183 10.77 1.45 -52.21
C THR A 183 11.75 1.76 -51.08
N ILE A 184 11.36 2.66 -50.17
CA ILE A 184 12.21 3.08 -49.05
C ILE A 184 11.43 2.89 -47.73
N MET A 185 12.17 2.62 -46.66
CA MET A 185 11.61 2.67 -45.29
C MET A 185 11.77 4.08 -44.75
N GLN A 186 10.74 4.90 -44.93
CA GLN A 186 10.76 6.31 -44.55
C GLN A 186 10.48 6.47 -43.05
N VAL A 187 11.35 7.21 -42.35
CA VAL A 187 11.07 7.65 -40.96
C VAL A 187 9.85 8.58 -40.97
N SER A 188 8.80 8.21 -40.33
CA SER A 188 7.58 8.99 -40.26
C SER A 188 6.67 8.57 -39.11
N ARG A 189 6.80 9.27 -37.98
CA ARG A 189 5.95 9.07 -36.81
C ARG A 189 4.46 9.28 -37.13
N SER A 190 4.12 10.36 -37.82
CA SER A 190 2.74 10.71 -38.13
C SER A 190 2.02 9.69 -39.03
N LYS A 191 2.76 9.02 -39.93
CA LYS A 191 2.21 7.97 -40.78
C LYS A 191 2.16 6.62 -40.06
N LYS A 192 3.18 6.30 -39.27
CA LYS A 192 3.20 5.08 -38.47
C LYS A 192 2.04 5.02 -37.49
N TRP A 193 1.77 6.15 -36.85
CA TRP A 193 0.75 6.31 -35.82
C TRP A 193 -0.42 7.21 -36.25
N GLU A 194 -0.89 7.02 -37.50
CA GLU A 194 -2.10 7.67 -37.95
C GLU A 194 -3.35 6.95 -37.39
N SER A 195 -4.38 7.75 -37.07
CA SER A 195 -5.70 7.20 -36.71
C SER A 195 -6.31 6.51 -37.93
N LYS A 196 -6.92 5.35 -37.74
CA LYS A 196 -7.54 4.57 -38.81
C LYS A 196 -9.05 4.67 -38.76
N PRO A 197 -9.78 4.57 -39.91
CA PRO A 197 -11.23 4.46 -39.87
C PRO A 197 -11.68 3.30 -38.97
N ALA A 198 -12.61 3.57 -38.07
CA ALA A 198 -13.31 2.50 -37.35
C ALA A 198 -14.20 1.75 -38.36
N LEU A 199 -14.18 0.40 -38.29
CA LEU A 199 -14.94 -0.44 -39.19
C LEU A 199 -16.11 -1.07 -38.40
N ASP A 200 -17.23 -1.35 -39.13
CA ASP A 200 -18.31 -2.18 -38.64
C ASP A 200 -17.97 -3.69 -38.79
N GLU A 201 -18.93 -4.56 -38.46
CA GLU A 201 -18.76 -6.00 -38.52
C GLU A 201 -18.56 -6.50 -39.98
N ASP A 202 -19.03 -5.73 -40.97
CA ASP A 202 -18.89 -6.02 -42.40
C ASP A 202 -17.63 -5.42 -43.00
N GLY A 203 -16.81 -4.71 -42.20
CA GLY A 203 -15.56 -4.09 -42.66
C GLY A 203 -15.72 -2.73 -43.33
N ASN A 204 -16.90 -2.11 -43.26
CA ASN A 204 -17.14 -0.77 -43.81
C ASN A 204 -16.80 0.32 -42.79
N PRO A 205 -16.32 1.48 -43.25
CA PRO A 205 -16.04 2.60 -42.35
C PRO A 205 -17.29 3.09 -41.60
N LEU A 206 -17.25 3.10 -40.28
CA LEU A 206 -18.29 3.69 -39.45
C LEU A 206 -18.39 5.19 -39.72
N LEU A 207 -19.64 5.66 -39.90
CA LEU A 207 -19.92 7.08 -40.11
C LEU A 207 -20.56 7.68 -38.84
N SER A 208 -20.15 8.90 -38.50
CA SER A 208 -20.79 9.70 -37.47
C SER A 208 -22.19 10.16 -37.94
N ARG A 209 -22.99 10.70 -37.02
CA ARG A 209 -24.31 11.28 -37.33
C ARG A 209 -24.23 12.42 -38.39
N THR A 210 -23.05 12.99 -38.64
CA THR A 210 -22.80 14.02 -39.64
C THR A 210 -22.19 13.49 -40.93
N GLY A 211 -22.14 12.16 -41.13
CA GLY A 211 -21.59 11.50 -42.32
C GLY A 211 -20.06 11.48 -42.39
N LYS A 212 -19.36 11.89 -41.34
CA LYS A 212 -17.89 11.82 -41.30
C LYS A 212 -17.44 10.46 -40.81
N LYS A 213 -16.32 9.95 -41.34
CA LYS A 213 -15.71 8.70 -40.87
C LYS A 213 -15.33 8.84 -39.40
N VAL A 214 -15.75 7.89 -38.59
CA VAL A 214 -15.29 7.73 -37.20
C VAL A 214 -13.87 7.16 -37.24
N LEU A 215 -12.95 7.77 -36.51
CA LEU A 215 -11.55 7.31 -36.46
C LEU A 215 -11.27 6.63 -35.13
N THR A 216 -10.61 5.47 -35.19
CA THR A 216 -10.00 4.83 -34.03
C THR A 216 -8.64 5.48 -33.79
N PRO A 217 -8.40 6.09 -32.61
CA PRO A 217 -7.12 6.71 -32.30
C PRO A 217 -5.97 5.67 -32.30
N SER A 218 -4.77 6.08 -32.71
CA SER A 218 -3.61 5.21 -32.80
C SER A 218 -3.25 4.53 -31.47
N TYR A 219 -3.41 5.22 -30.34
CA TYR A 219 -3.18 4.59 -29.04
C TYR A 219 -4.14 3.43 -28.73
N SER A 220 -5.39 3.52 -29.20
CA SER A 220 -6.36 2.42 -29.05
C SER A 220 -5.98 1.23 -29.94
N ILE A 221 -5.48 1.51 -31.16
CA ILE A 221 -4.97 0.48 -32.07
C ILE A 221 -3.77 -0.24 -31.46
N LEU A 222 -2.84 0.50 -30.89
CA LEU A 222 -1.67 -0.07 -30.18
C LEU A 222 -2.10 -1.00 -29.04
N GLN A 223 -3.03 -0.55 -28.22
CA GLN A 223 -3.56 -1.36 -27.13
C GLN A 223 -4.22 -2.65 -27.62
N ASP A 224 -4.99 -2.57 -28.72
CA ASP A 224 -5.61 -3.74 -29.33
C ASP A 224 -4.57 -4.73 -29.87
N GLN A 225 -3.55 -4.23 -30.58
CA GLN A 225 -2.47 -5.06 -31.12
C GLN A 225 -1.73 -5.80 -30.01
N PHE A 226 -1.33 -5.09 -28.97
CA PHE A 226 -0.62 -5.70 -27.84
C PHE A 226 -1.49 -6.73 -27.10
N PHE A 227 -2.70 -6.35 -26.71
CA PHE A 227 -3.62 -7.26 -26.04
C PHE A 227 -3.91 -8.54 -26.83
N ASN A 228 -4.21 -8.39 -28.13
CA ASN A 228 -4.52 -9.54 -28.99
C ASN A 228 -3.31 -10.46 -29.14
N PHE A 229 -2.09 -9.90 -29.26
CA PHE A 229 -0.86 -10.68 -29.33
C PHE A 229 -0.66 -11.48 -28.03
N MET A 230 -0.78 -10.82 -26.87
CA MET A 230 -0.56 -11.47 -25.57
C MET A 230 -1.61 -12.55 -25.31
N ARG A 231 -2.86 -12.33 -25.69
CA ARG A 231 -3.88 -13.39 -25.63
C ARG A 231 -3.56 -14.58 -26.51
N ALA A 232 -3.09 -14.33 -27.72
CA ALA A 232 -2.66 -15.40 -28.65
C ALA A 232 -1.42 -16.15 -28.12
N ALA A 233 -0.56 -15.48 -27.36
CA ALA A 233 0.57 -16.09 -26.67
C ALA A 233 0.19 -16.91 -25.42
N GLY A 234 -1.08 -16.90 -25.00
CA GLY A 234 -1.59 -17.73 -23.92
C GLY A 234 -1.96 -16.99 -22.63
N TYR A 235 -1.75 -15.68 -22.55
CA TYR A 235 -2.13 -14.85 -21.40
C TYR A 235 -3.63 -14.50 -21.48
N THR A 236 -4.49 -15.42 -21.04
CA THR A 236 -5.95 -15.32 -21.17
C THR A 236 -6.64 -14.67 -19.97
N ASP A 237 -5.94 -14.49 -18.89
CA ASP A 237 -6.37 -13.96 -17.60
C ASP A 237 -6.13 -12.46 -17.44
N VAL A 238 -5.59 -11.81 -18.47
CA VAL A 238 -5.49 -10.34 -18.53
C VAL A 238 -6.60 -9.78 -19.43
N GLU A 239 -7.04 -8.56 -19.10
CA GLU A 239 -7.97 -7.81 -19.91
C GLU A 239 -7.29 -6.66 -20.66
N ARG A 240 -7.93 -6.23 -21.72
CA ARG A 240 -7.54 -4.99 -22.39
C ARG A 240 -7.91 -3.79 -21.53
N GLY A 241 -7.05 -2.77 -21.49
CA GLY A 241 -7.38 -1.48 -20.90
C GLY A 241 -8.67 -0.88 -21.50
N GLN A 242 -9.44 -0.17 -20.71
CA GLN A 242 -10.77 0.33 -21.10
C GLN A 242 -10.72 1.23 -22.34
N ARG A 243 -11.61 0.97 -23.33
CA ARG A 243 -11.77 1.83 -24.52
C ARG A 243 -12.43 3.16 -24.14
N GLY A 244 -11.94 4.24 -24.75
CA GLY A 244 -12.53 5.57 -24.56
C GLY A 244 -12.34 6.17 -23.16
N SER A 245 -11.42 5.65 -22.36
CA SER A 245 -11.02 6.32 -21.11
C SER A 245 -10.53 7.75 -21.44
N THR A 246 -11.13 8.75 -20.81
CA THR A 246 -10.72 10.16 -20.86
C THR A 246 -9.82 10.53 -19.69
N GLU A 247 -9.46 9.56 -18.85
CA GLU A 247 -8.55 9.77 -17.74
C GLU A 247 -7.19 10.20 -18.31
N GLU A 248 -6.76 11.39 -17.96
CA GLU A 248 -5.43 11.87 -18.30
C GLU A 248 -4.39 10.96 -17.64
N HIS A 249 -3.40 10.55 -18.41
CA HIS A 249 -2.29 9.80 -17.87
C HIS A 249 -1.47 10.74 -16.98
N LEU A 250 -1.60 10.56 -15.67
CA LEU A 250 -0.73 11.23 -14.73
C LEU A 250 0.71 10.86 -15.03
N THR A 251 1.60 11.85 -15.00
CA THR A 251 3.03 11.54 -14.98
C THR A 251 3.36 10.73 -13.73
N VAL A 252 4.45 9.97 -13.74
CA VAL A 252 4.91 9.20 -12.57
C VAL A 252 4.95 10.06 -11.31
N THR A 253 5.40 11.31 -11.44
CA THR A 253 5.45 12.27 -10.34
C THR A 253 4.05 12.65 -9.83
N GLN A 254 3.10 12.92 -10.74
CA GLN A 254 1.72 13.25 -10.37
C GLN A 254 1.02 12.06 -9.69
N PHE A 255 1.22 10.86 -10.21
CA PHE A 255 0.70 9.63 -9.61
C PHE A 255 1.23 9.42 -8.19
N LYS A 256 2.54 9.61 -7.99
CA LYS A 256 3.17 9.49 -6.66
C LYS A 256 2.68 10.55 -5.69
N VAL A 257 2.50 11.79 -6.14
CA VAL A 257 1.92 12.86 -5.31
C VAL A 257 0.50 12.52 -4.90
N GLN A 258 -0.32 12.00 -5.81
CA GLN A 258 -1.68 11.59 -5.48
C GLN A 258 -1.70 10.42 -4.50
N ALA A 259 -0.89 9.38 -4.72
CA ALA A 259 -0.78 8.24 -3.82
C ALA A 259 -0.32 8.65 -2.41
N GLU A 260 0.65 9.58 -2.32
CA GLU A 260 1.12 10.09 -1.02
C GLU A 260 0.07 10.99 -0.33
N GLN A 261 -0.74 11.73 -1.10
CA GLN A 261 -1.88 12.47 -0.55
C GLN A 261 -2.96 11.54 0.02
N GLU A 262 -3.28 10.44 -0.68
CA GLU A 262 -4.22 9.42 -0.21
C GLU A 262 -3.69 8.73 1.06
N ARG A 263 -2.40 8.39 1.08
CA ARG A 263 -1.73 7.84 2.26
C ARG A 263 -1.77 8.80 3.45
N LEU A 264 -1.47 10.08 3.21
CA LEU A 264 -1.54 11.11 4.25
C LEU A 264 -2.96 11.28 4.80
N ALA A 265 -3.97 11.21 3.94
CA ALA A 265 -5.37 11.24 4.35
C ALA A 265 -5.73 10.02 5.22
N GLY A 266 -5.26 8.84 4.85
CA GLY A 266 -5.41 7.60 5.63
C GLY A 266 -4.75 7.70 7.01
N LEU A 267 -3.52 8.21 7.07
CA LEU A 267 -2.81 8.41 8.35
C LEU A 267 -3.52 9.42 9.25
N LYS A 268 -4.05 10.51 8.69
CA LYS A 268 -4.84 11.50 9.45
C LYS A 268 -6.13 10.89 10.00
N ALA A 269 -6.79 10.04 9.23
CA ALA A 269 -7.98 9.33 9.69
C ALA A 269 -7.65 8.35 10.82
N ALA A 270 -6.55 7.59 10.69
CA ALA A 270 -6.08 6.68 11.73
C ALA A 270 -5.67 7.45 13.01
N GLN A 271 -5.04 8.62 12.87
CA GLN A 271 -4.70 9.49 14.00
C GLN A 271 -5.96 9.97 14.72
N ALA A 272 -7.01 10.41 13.99
CA ALA A 272 -8.25 10.85 14.60
C ALA A 272 -8.97 9.71 15.36
N ILE A 273 -8.91 8.48 14.86
CA ILE A 273 -9.45 7.31 15.55
C ILE A 273 -8.66 7.06 16.84
N ALA A 274 -7.33 7.08 16.79
CA ALA A 274 -6.49 6.89 17.97
C ALA A 274 -6.70 7.99 19.03
N GLU A 275 -6.87 9.24 18.62
CA GLU A 275 -7.21 10.35 19.52
C GLU A 275 -8.58 10.12 20.21
N ALA A 276 -9.59 9.65 19.47
CA ALA A 276 -10.89 9.32 20.05
C ALA A 276 -10.82 8.12 21.03
N GLU A 277 -9.99 7.11 20.74
CA GLU A 277 -9.75 6.00 21.67
C GLU A 277 -9.04 6.45 22.95
N ILE A 278 -8.11 7.39 22.87
CA ILE A 278 -7.46 7.98 24.04
C ILE A 278 -8.48 8.71 24.91
N ASP A 279 -9.34 9.53 24.33
CA ASP A 279 -10.39 10.25 25.05
C ASP A 279 -11.34 9.28 25.78
N ASP A 280 -11.77 8.19 25.11
CA ASP A 280 -12.62 7.17 25.72
C ASP A 280 -11.91 6.44 26.88
N LEU A 281 -10.62 6.12 26.72
CA LEU A 281 -9.83 5.53 27.78
C LEU A 281 -9.63 6.47 28.97
N GLU A 282 -9.47 7.77 28.75
CA GLU A 282 -9.41 8.76 29.84
C GLU A 282 -10.71 8.85 30.62
N ASP A 283 -11.86 8.78 29.94
CA ASP A 283 -13.16 8.80 30.61
C ASP A 283 -13.43 7.49 31.39
N GLN A 284 -13.05 6.33 30.83
CA GLN A 284 -13.06 5.06 31.57
C GLN A 284 -12.15 5.09 32.79
N LYS A 285 -10.96 5.70 32.70
CA LYS A 285 -10.05 5.90 33.85
C LYS A 285 -10.70 6.75 34.94
N LYS A 286 -11.35 7.87 34.61
CA LYS A 286 -12.05 8.74 35.57
C LYS A 286 -13.20 7.99 36.25
N ALA A 287 -13.99 7.24 35.50
CA ALA A 287 -15.07 6.42 36.05
C ALA A 287 -14.54 5.35 37.01
N ALA A 288 -13.50 4.62 36.66
CA ALA A 288 -12.87 3.61 37.51
C ALA A 288 -12.28 4.21 38.79
N GLN A 289 -11.70 5.40 38.72
CA GLN A 289 -11.19 6.12 39.91
C GLN A 289 -12.33 6.51 40.85
N LEU A 290 -13.46 6.97 40.33
CA LEU A 290 -14.63 7.31 41.11
C LEU A 290 -15.18 6.07 41.83
N GLU A 291 -15.38 4.96 41.13
CA GLU A 291 -15.83 3.68 41.70
C GLU A 291 -14.88 3.16 42.79
N ALA A 292 -13.56 3.27 42.54
CA ALA A 292 -12.55 2.88 43.51
C ALA A 292 -12.62 3.73 44.81
N LYS A 293 -12.87 5.04 44.67
CA LYS A 293 -13.04 5.94 45.80
C LYS A 293 -14.32 5.59 46.60
N GLU A 294 -15.47 5.40 45.92
CA GLU A 294 -16.71 4.98 46.57
C GLU A 294 -16.56 3.65 47.30
N ALA A 295 -15.89 2.66 46.68
CA ALA A 295 -15.62 1.38 47.32
C ALA A 295 -14.76 1.55 48.59
N THR A 296 -13.73 2.41 48.53
CA THR A 296 -12.88 2.71 49.69
C THR A 296 -13.68 3.37 50.81
N ASP A 297 -14.56 4.30 50.51
CA ASP A 297 -15.37 4.99 51.50
C ASP A 297 -16.41 4.05 52.14
N ARG A 298 -17.07 3.16 51.37
CA ARG A 298 -17.92 2.07 51.91
C ARG A 298 -17.13 1.11 52.82
N MET A 299 -15.92 0.77 52.50
CA MET A 299 -15.06 -0.06 53.36
C MET A 299 -14.76 0.62 54.70
N LYS A 300 -14.48 1.94 54.70
CA LYS A 300 -14.28 2.71 55.95
C LYS A 300 -15.52 2.75 56.80
N GLU A 301 -16.74 2.86 56.24
CA GLU A 301 -18.03 2.83 56.93
C GLU A 301 -18.31 1.47 57.56
N LEU A 302 -17.97 0.36 56.88
CA LEU A 302 -18.18 -1.01 57.36
C LEU A 302 -17.19 -1.45 58.46
N ALA A 303 -15.98 -0.92 58.47
CA ALA A 303 -14.94 -1.30 59.42
C ALA A 303 -15.35 -1.18 60.90
N PRO A 304 -16.04 -0.10 61.34
CA PRO A 304 -16.54 0.02 62.73
C PRO A 304 -17.60 -1.04 63.11
N ALA A 305 -18.46 -1.41 62.13
CA ALA A 305 -19.47 -2.44 62.37
C ALA A 305 -18.83 -3.82 62.56
N VAL A 306 -17.83 -4.15 61.80
CA VAL A 306 -17.04 -5.41 61.94
C VAL A 306 -16.32 -5.45 63.28
N GLN A 307 -15.68 -4.35 63.70
CA GLN A 307 -15.02 -4.25 65.01
C GLN A 307 -16.02 -4.37 66.16
N ASN A 308 -17.22 -3.79 66.08
CA ASN A 308 -18.26 -3.92 67.08
C ASN A 308 -18.79 -5.36 67.16
N MET A 309 -18.92 -6.09 66.03
CA MET A 309 -19.29 -7.51 66.03
C MET A 309 -18.23 -8.39 66.70
N GLU A 310 -16.94 -8.11 66.45
CA GLU A 310 -15.85 -8.81 67.16
C GLU A 310 -15.86 -8.55 68.66
N LYS A 311 -16.15 -7.32 69.05
CA LYS A 311 -16.25 -6.93 70.48
C LYS A 311 -17.40 -7.64 71.14
N LEU A 312 -18.58 -7.63 70.51
CA LEU A 312 -19.77 -8.37 71.03
C LEU A 312 -19.53 -9.89 71.08
N ALA A 313 -18.81 -10.48 70.13
CA ALA A 313 -18.50 -11.90 70.15
C ALA A 313 -17.56 -12.27 71.33
N ARG A 314 -16.66 -11.35 71.75
CA ARG A 314 -15.77 -11.51 72.91
C ARG A 314 -16.56 -11.31 74.23
N GLU A 315 -17.49 -10.38 74.32
CA GLU A 315 -18.33 -10.15 75.47
C GLU A 315 -19.28 -11.32 75.79
N PHE A 316 -19.73 -12.08 74.78
CA PHE A 316 -20.62 -13.23 74.92
C PHE A 316 -19.94 -14.48 75.45
N SER A 317 -18.62 -14.55 75.55
CA SER A 317 -17.89 -15.75 75.96
C SER A 317 -17.52 -15.77 77.42
N ASP A 318 -17.71 -14.71 78.19
CA ASP A 318 -17.02 -14.55 79.46
C ASP A 318 -17.81 -14.85 80.76
N ASP A 319 -19.16 -14.96 80.79
CA ASP A 319 -19.89 -15.33 81.97
C ASP A 319 -21.23 -16.06 81.70
N PRO A 320 -21.24 -17.44 81.68
CA PRO A 320 -22.43 -18.23 81.49
C PRO A 320 -23.47 -18.10 82.59
N GLU A 321 -23.05 -17.74 83.81
CA GLU A 321 -23.98 -17.67 84.95
C GLU A 321 -24.93 -16.49 84.86
N GLN A 322 -24.51 -15.40 84.20
CA GLN A 322 -25.37 -14.24 84.02
C GLN A 322 -26.47 -14.45 82.95
N ILE A 323 -26.32 -15.49 82.12
CA ILE A 323 -27.28 -15.77 81.04
C ILE A 323 -28.26 -16.83 81.40
N LEU A 324 -28.00 -17.67 82.42
CA LEU A 324 -28.91 -18.77 82.87
C LEU A 324 -30.09 -18.23 83.71
N PRO A 325 -31.32 -18.58 83.37
CA PRO A 325 -32.48 -18.18 84.22
C PRO A 325 -32.43 -18.91 85.58
N GLU A 326 -32.77 -18.16 86.67
CA GLU A 326 -32.74 -18.73 88.00
C GLU A 326 -33.75 -19.91 88.14
N PRO A 327 -33.39 -20.98 88.90
CA PRO A 327 -34.28 -22.08 89.17
C PRO A 327 -35.40 -21.66 90.08
N GLY A 328 -36.60 -22.17 89.87
CA GLY A 328 -37.75 -21.97 90.84
C GLY A 328 -37.51 -22.71 92.13
N ALA A 329 -38.03 -22.20 93.29
CA ALA A 329 -37.77 -22.74 94.62
C ALA A 329 -38.15 -24.22 94.83
N LEU A 330 -38.94 -24.85 93.96
CA LEU A 330 -39.32 -26.25 93.96
C LEU A 330 -39.13 -26.92 92.60
N GLU A 331 -38.32 -26.37 91.71
CA GLU A 331 -38.11 -26.90 90.38
C GLU A 331 -37.08 -28.01 90.36
N SER A 332 -37.45 -29.18 89.79
CA SER A 332 -36.45 -30.26 89.64
C SER A 332 -35.36 -29.93 88.60
N ALA A 333 -34.20 -30.40 88.84
CA ALA A 333 -33.10 -30.19 87.92
C ALA A 333 -33.40 -30.62 86.45
N LYS A 334 -34.19 -31.68 86.27
CA LYS A 334 -34.67 -32.14 84.95
C LYS A 334 -35.70 -31.13 84.38
N GLY A 335 -36.59 -30.58 85.16
CA GLY A 335 -37.56 -29.59 84.74
C GLY A 335 -36.89 -28.28 84.29
N TYR A 336 -35.94 -27.79 85.07
CA TYR A 336 -35.10 -26.61 84.72
C TYR A 336 -34.37 -26.82 83.44
N ARG A 337 -33.68 -27.96 83.29
CA ARG A 337 -32.94 -28.31 82.11
C ARG A 337 -33.81 -28.32 80.83
N GLU A 338 -34.90 -29.04 80.86
CA GLU A 338 -35.78 -29.21 79.67
C GLU A 338 -36.59 -28.00 79.35
N LYS A 339 -37.07 -27.25 80.36
CA LYS A 339 -38.03 -26.14 80.16
C LYS A 339 -37.39 -24.75 80.07
N LYS A 340 -36.19 -24.58 80.67
CA LYS A 340 -35.52 -23.26 80.71
C LYS A 340 -34.14 -23.28 80.03
N ALA A 341 -33.23 -24.15 80.47
CA ALA A 341 -31.85 -24.10 79.99
C ALA A 341 -31.72 -24.56 78.55
N LYS A 342 -32.37 -25.63 78.15
CA LYS A 342 -32.26 -26.19 76.78
C LYS A 342 -32.86 -25.28 75.72
N PRO A 343 -34.09 -24.69 75.88
CA PRO A 343 -34.61 -23.75 74.93
C PRO A 343 -33.77 -22.44 74.80
N LEU A 344 -33.18 -21.99 75.92
CA LEU A 344 -32.31 -20.84 75.92
C LEU A 344 -31.01 -21.14 75.16
N LEU A 345 -30.39 -22.29 75.41
CA LEU A 345 -29.25 -22.73 74.74
C LEU A 345 -29.44 -22.92 73.20
N GLU A 346 -30.60 -23.54 72.86
CA GLU A 346 -30.99 -23.68 71.45
C GLU A 346 -31.15 -22.31 70.76
N LYS A 347 -31.78 -21.37 71.48
CA LYS A 347 -31.95 -19.98 70.97
C LYS A 347 -30.64 -19.28 70.82
N ILE A 348 -29.70 -19.37 71.78
CA ILE A 348 -28.33 -18.79 71.71
C ILE A 348 -27.54 -19.39 70.59
N VAL A 349 -27.54 -20.73 70.48
CA VAL A 349 -26.82 -21.45 69.42
C VAL A 349 -27.36 -21.05 68.05
N LYS A 350 -28.71 -20.91 67.90
CA LYS A 350 -29.30 -20.47 66.63
C LYS A 350 -28.88 -19.05 66.26
N VAL A 351 -28.88 -18.10 67.21
CA VAL A 351 -28.44 -16.74 67.01
C VAL A 351 -26.96 -16.66 66.66
N LEU A 352 -26.08 -17.38 67.41
CA LEU A 352 -24.66 -17.44 67.13
C LEU A 352 -24.37 -18.00 65.75
N ARG A 353 -25.06 -19.06 65.34
CA ARG A 353 -24.89 -19.62 63.99
C ARG A 353 -25.31 -18.62 62.91
N SER A 354 -26.45 -17.91 63.15
CA SER A 354 -26.88 -16.90 62.19
C SER A 354 -25.89 -15.74 62.09
N ILE A 355 -25.36 -15.25 63.21
CA ILE A 355 -24.31 -14.21 63.22
C ILE A 355 -23.05 -14.68 62.55
N TYR A 356 -22.60 -15.89 62.86
CA TYR A 356 -21.43 -16.49 62.28
C TYR A 356 -21.54 -16.63 60.73
N HIS A 357 -22.69 -17.13 60.24
CA HIS A 357 -22.93 -17.20 58.80
C HIS A 357 -22.97 -15.82 58.14
N ALA A 358 -23.62 -14.83 58.79
CA ALA A 358 -23.61 -13.46 58.29
C ALA A 358 -22.18 -12.87 58.24
N PHE A 359 -21.36 -13.11 59.27
CA PHE A 359 -19.97 -12.72 59.31
C PHE A 359 -19.13 -13.37 58.19
N LEU A 360 -19.27 -14.67 57.97
CA LEU A 360 -18.57 -15.37 56.89
C LEU A 360 -18.95 -14.85 55.52
N ASN A 361 -20.23 -14.57 55.31
CA ASN A 361 -20.71 -13.97 54.07
C ASN A 361 -20.11 -12.57 53.86
N LEU A 362 -20.19 -11.72 54.87
CA LEU A 362 -19.63 -10.38 54.82
C LEU A 362 -18.11 -10.38 54.58
N ARG A 363 -17.38 -11.30 55.23
CA ARG A 363 -15.97 -11.47 55.04
C ARG A 363 -15.64 -11.90 53.61
N ASN A 364 -16.37 -12.88 53.05
CA ASN A 364 -16.19 -13.32 51.67
C ASN A 364 -16.47 -12.20 50.66
N ASP A 365 -17.52 -11.41 50.90
CA ASP A 365 -17.87 -10.28 50.07
C ASP A 365 -16.80 -9.18 50.17
N TYR A 366 -16.27 -8.93 51.33
CA TYR A 366 -15.14 -8.02 51.54
C TYR A 366 -13.87 -8.47 50.78
N ASP A 367 -13.49 -9.73 50.90
CA ASP A 367 -12.31 -10.29 50.22
C ASP A 367 -12.47 -10.21 48.68
N ARG A 368 -13.68 -10.49 48.16
CA ARG A 368 -14.01 -10.33 46.74
C ARG A 368 -13.94 -8.88 46.28
N LEU A 369 -14.47 -7.94 47.08
CA LEU A 369 -14.42 -6.53 46.79
C LEU A 369 -12.98 -6.02 46.79
N GLN A 370 -12.17 -6.42 47.75
CA GLN A 370 -10.77 -6.08 47.85
C GLN A 370 -9.98 -6.58 46.65
N GLN A 371 -10.20 -7.81 46.20
CA GLN A 371 -9.57 -8.38 44.99
C GLN A 371 -9.99 -7.63 43.73
N ARG A 372 -11.28 -7.29 43.56
CA ARG A 372 -11.77 -6.46 42.45
C ARG A 372 -11.09 -5.08 42.46
N PHE A 373 -11.10 -4.42 43.60
CA PHE A 373 -10.45 -3.10 43.76
C PHE A 373 -8.97 -3.13 43.36
N SER A 374 -8.21 -4.12 43.85
CA SER A 374 -6.80 -4.27 43.47
C SER A 374 -6.59 -4.49 41.97
N ARG A 375 -7.48 -5.28 41.34
CA ARG A 375 -7.43 -5.51 39.88
C ARG A 375 -7.72 -4.22 39.08
N GLU A 376 -8.76 -3.48 39.47
CA GLU A 376 -9.12 -2.24 38.79
C GLU A 376 -8.06 -1.15 39.01
N CYS A 377 -7.46 -1.04 40.20
CA CYS A 377 -6.31 -0.15 40.42
C CYS A 377 -5.12 -0.50 39.53
N ALA A 378 -4.78 -1.79 39.38
CA ALA A 378 -3.69 -2.24 38.53
C ALA A 378 -3.98 -1.98 37.04
N LYS A 379 -5.23 -2.16 36.63
CA LYS A 379 -5.68 -1.84 35.27
C LYS A 379 -5.60 -0.35 34.99
N THR A 380 -6.14 0.47 35.90
CA THR A 380 -6.09 1.95 35.79
C THR A 380 -4.67 2.47 35.71
N ALA A 381 -3.75 1.92 36.51
CA ALA A 381 -2.33 2.30 36.44
C ALA A 381 -1.72 2.02 35.05
N ARG A 382 -1.93 0.78 34.51
CA ARG A 382 -1.44 0.43 33.17
C ARG A 382 -2.03 1.31 32.06
N MET A 383 -3.32 1.65 32.17
CA MET A 383 -3.98 2.55 31.22
C MET A 383 -3.38 3.96 31.33
N GLY A 384 -3.08 4.43 32.54
CA GLY A 384 -2.40 5.70 32.77
C GLY A 384 -1.02 5.75 32.10
N ASP A 385 -0.19 4.74 32.37
CA ASP A 385 1.14 4.63 31.78
C ASP A 385 1.05 4.66 30.23
N ARG A 386 0.08 3.94 29.65
CA ARG A 386 -0.11 3.90 28.20
C ARG A 386 -0.59 5.23 27.61
N ILE A 387 -1.49 5.94 28.31
CA ILE A 387 -1.92 7.28 27.90
C ILE A 387 -0.75 8.26 27.94
N ASP A 388 0.09 8.21 28.98
CA ASP A 388 1.25 9.07 29.11
C ASP A 388 2.27 8.80 28.00
N GLU A 389 2.56 7.52 27.67
CA GLU A 389 3.40 7.13 26.54
C GLU A 389 2.88 7.68 25.19
N LEU A 390 1.59 7.45 24.89
CA LEU A 390 0.96 7.92 23.66
C LEU A 390 0.88 9.45 23.58
N SER A 391 0.66 10.12 24.70
CA SER A 391 0.65 11.59 24.79
C SER A 391 2.02 12.19 24.49
N ASP A 392 3.09 11.62 25.04
CA ASP A 392 4.46 12.06 24.79
C ASP A 392 4.89 11.78 23.35
N GLU A 393 4.52 10.62 22.81
CA GLU A 393 4.75 10.29 21.40
C GLU A 393 4.01 11.27 20.47
N ASN A 394 2.75 11.56 20.74
CA ASN A 394 1.94 12.51 19.96
C ASN A 394 2.52 13.93 20.03
N LYS A 395 2.97 14.37 21.21
CA LYS A 395 3.63 15.67 21.38
C LYS A 395 4.92 15.76 20.57
N THR A 396 5.72 14.70 20.57
CA THR A 396 6.95 14.60 19.78
C THR A 396 6.64 14.65 18.28
N LEU A 397 5.66 13.86 17.81
CA LEU A 397 5.24 13.85 16.42
C LEU A 397 4.69 15.19 15.95
N ARG A 398 3.89 15.87 16.77
CA ARG A 398 3.41 17.24 16.48
C ARG A 398 4.55 18.25 16.39
N GLY A 399 5.57 18.12 17.24
CA GLY A 399 6.79 18.91 17.17
C GLY A 399 7.53 18.72 15.83
N ILE A 400 7.77 17.47 15.46
CA ILE A 400 8.41 17.12 14.20
C ILE A 400 7.60 17.63 12.99
N ALA A 401 6.28 17.47 13.00
CA ALA A 401 5.40 17.96 11.93
C ALA A 401 5.48 19.51 11.82
N ALA A 402 5.48 20.22 12.94
CA ALA A 402 5.61 21.67 12.94
C ALA A 402 6.97 22.14 12.43
N ASP A 403 8.06 21.45 12.79
CA ASP A 403 9.40 21.76 12.31
C ASP A 403 9.55 21.44 10.81
N PHE A 404 8.94 20.36 10.35
CA PHE A 404 8.88 20.04 8.94
C PHE A 404 8.13 21.11 8.14
N ASP A 405 7.00 21.61 8.65
CA ASP A 405 6.27 22.72 8.02
C ASP A 405 7.08 24.02 8.01
N ARG A 406 7.84 24.31 9.08
CA ARG A 406 8.76 25.46 9.12
C ARG A 406 9.88 25.31 8.09
N ALA A 407 10.47 24.11 7.98
CA ALA A 407 11.49 23.81 6.98
C ALA A 407 10.96 23.95 5.54
N LYS A 408 9.74 23.46 5.27
CA LYS A 408 9.07 23.66 3.98
C LYS A 408 8.87 25.14 3.64
N LYS A 409 8.48 25.96 4.61
CA LYS A 409 8.32 27.41 4.43
C LYS A 409 9.64 28.12 4.19
N ALA A 410 10.70 27.74 4.90
CA ALA A 410 12.01 28.40 4.83
C ALA A 410 12.83 28.03 3.59
N LEU A 411 12.83 26.75 3.20
CA LEU A 411 13.68 26.19 2.13
C LEU A 411 12.95 26.03 0.79
N GLY A 412 11.64 26.14 0.78
CA GLY A 412 10.77 25.80 -0.35
C GLY A 412 10.37 24.32 -0.33
N LYS A 413 9.10 24.09 -0.64
CA LYS A 413 8.46 22.76 -0.57
C LYS A 413 9.25 21.69 -1.35
N ASP A 414 9.61 22.02 -2.60
CA ASP A 414 10.27 21.07 -3.51
C ASP A 414 11.67 20.66 -3.05
N LYS A 415 12.41 21.59 -2.44
CA LYS A 415 13.77 21.31 -1.92
C LYS A 415 13.73 20.42 -0.68
N VAL A 416 12.76 20.64 0.20
CA VAL A 416 12.61 19.82 1.40
C VAL A 416 12.13 18.42 1.04
N GLU A 417 11.19 18.30 0.10
CA GLU A 417 10.71 17.02 -0.39
C GLU A 417 11.82 16.22 -1.09
N ALA A 418 12.67 16.88 -1.88
CA ALA A 418 13.83 16.23 -2.49
C ALA A 418 14.87 15.78 -1.46
N ALA A 419 15.13 16.58 -0.43
CA ALA A 419 16.06 16.22 0.63
C ALA A 419 15.56 15.06 1.49
N VAL A 420 14.28 15.05 1.86
CA VAL A 420 13.65 13.94 2.60
C VAL A 420 13.70 12.66 1.79
N GLU A 421 13.46 12.75 0.49
CA GLU A 421 13.49 11.62 -0.40
C GLU A 421 14.91 11.02 -0.54
N SER A 422 15.93 11.87 -0.62
CA SER A 422 17.34 11.44 -0.63
C SER A 422 17.73 10.65 0.63
N VAL A 423 17.26 11.09 1.81
CA VAL A 423 17.53 10.38 3.08
C VAL A 423 16.79 9.05 3.16
N LYS A 424 15.54 8.99 2.71
CA LYS A 424 14.76 7.73 2.67
C LYS A 424 15.43 6.67 1.77
N GLN A 425 16.05 7.10 0.67
CA GLN A 425 16.81 6.22 -0.22
C GLN A 425 18.03 5.62 0.48
N GLU A 426 18.76 6.43 1.24
CA GLU A 426 19.93 5.96 2.00
C GLU A 426 19.53 5.01 3.14
N GLU A 427 18.42 5.29 3.82
CA GLU A 427 17.88 4.40 4.87
C GLU A 427 17.45 3.04 4.30
N ALA A 428 16.76 3.04 3.15
CA ALA A 428 16.36 1.82 2.47
C ALA A 428 17.58 0.98 2.06
N ARG A 429 18.64 1.62 1.58
CA ARG A 429 19.91 0.99 1.24
C ARG A 429 20.56 0.31 2.45
N VAL A 430 20.61 1.02 3.57
CA VAL A 430 21.18 0.49 4.83
C VAL A 430 20.35 -0.71 5.34
N LEU A 431 19.03 -0.65 5.21
CA LEU A 431 18.13 -1.73 5.62
C LEU A 431 18.34 -2.99 4.76
N ALA A 432 18.42 -2.81 3.44
CA ALA A 432 18.70 -3.88 2.49
C ALA A 432 20.06 -4.56 2.78
N GLU A 433 21.08 -3.78 3.11
CA GLU A 433 22.40 -4.30 3.49
C GLU A 433 22.33 -5.15 4.78
N LYS A 434 21.54 -4.70 5.78
CA LYS A 434 21.32 -5.47 7.02
C LYS A 434 20.58 -6.79 6.77
N HIS A 435 19.57 -6.79 5.89
CA HIS A 435 18.84 -8.00 5.51
C HIS A 435 19.74 -8.99 4.77
N ARG A 436 20.56 -8.50 3.84
CA ARG A 436 21.54 -9.31 3.10
C ARG A 436 22.55 -9.97 4.03
N LYS A 437 23.08 -9.24 5.02
CA LYS A 437 24.01 -9.80 6.03
C LYS A 437 23.34 -10.88 6.90
N ARG A 438 22.05 -10.75 7.21
CA ARG A 438 21.29 -11.79 7.96
C ARG A 438 21.00 -13.05 7.16
N GLN A 439 20.91 -13.00 5.84
CA GLN A 439 20.73 -14.18 4.98
C GLN A 439 22.03 -14.99 4.82
N TYR A 440 23.19 -14.36 4.93
CA TYR A 440 24.49 -15.04 4.86
C TYR A 440 24.98 -15.62 6.20
N THR A 441 24.27 -15.34 7.29
CA THR A 441 24.62 -15.83 8.64
C THR A 441 23.66 -16.92 9.15
N ARG A 442 22.77 -17.39 8.33
CA ARG A 442 21.94 -18.60 8.53
C ARG A 442 22.30 -19.64 7.47
#